data_4e5c4a33beff29b6b187a4c4682aa093
#
_entry.id   4e5c4a33beff29b6b187a4c4682aa093
#
_cell.length_a   1.000
_cell.length_b   1.000
_cell.length_c   1.000
_cell.angle_alpha   90.00
_cell.angle_beta   90.00
_cell.angle_gamma   90.00
#
_symmetry.space_group_name_H-M   'P 1'
#
loop_
_entity.id
_entity.type
_entity.pdbx_description
1 polymer ?
#
loop_
_entity_poly.entity_id
_entity_poly.type
_entity_poly.pdbx_seq_one_letter_code
_entity_poly.pdbx_strand_id
1 'polypeptide(L)'
;RAGLMYPETIEKLSQAMDFRTDSLVLIIEDEKVSMRGLLRNNPDFAKKFETVISIPVFTNDELVTFARTYARENGYKMDEMGVLALYTQIGNNQKEGEPMTISQVKDMVDRAIAHAEKGTRKFGRRMSRKHTDADDRVILYEKDFEF
;
A
#
# COMPACT_ATOMS: atom_id res chain seq x y z
N ARG A 1 -10.33 4.20 -17.09
CA ARG A 1 -11.14 3.33 -18.00
C ARG A 1 -11.34 2.03 -17.27
N ALA A 2 -12.54 1.80 -16.71
CA ALA A 2 -12.91 0.50 -16.18
C ALA A 2 -12.69 -0.53 -17.27
N GLY A 3 -11.79 -1.49 -17.03
CA GLY A 3 -11.56 -2.60 -17.92
C GLY A 3 -12.81 -3.47 -17.93
N LEU A 4 -13.68 -3.23 -18.90
CA LEU A 4 -14.81 -4.12 -19.16
C LEU A 4 -14.24 -5.49 -19.54
N MET A 5 -14.38 -6.45 -18.65
CA MET A 5 -14.10 -7.85 -18.99
C MET A 5 -15.11 -8.27 -20.06
N TYR A 6 -14.62 -8.66 -21.24
CA TYR A 6 -15.49 -9.05 -22.34
C TYR A 6 -16.33 -10.27 -21.94
N PRO A 7 -17.62 -10.35 -22.34
CA PRO A 7 -18.51 -11.47 -22.02
C PRO A 7 -17.91 -12.84 -22.34
N GLU A 8 -17.21 -12.94 -23.47
CA GLU A 8 -16.50 -14.17 -23.88
C GLU A 8 -15.39 -14.59 -22.90
N THR A 9 -14.71 -13.63 -22.29
CA THR A 9 -13.67 -13.90 -21.29
C THR A 9 -14.29 -14.45 -20.01
N ILE A 10 -15.41 -13.89 -19.58
CA ILE A 10 -16.16 -14.36 -18.40
C ILE A 10 -16.65 -15.78 -18.60
N GLU A 11 -17.18 -16.07 -19.79
CA GLU A 11 -17.65 -17.39 -20.13
C GLU A 11 -16.52 -18.42 -20.12
N LYS A 12 -15.39 -18.12 -20.78
CA LYS A 12 -14.20 -18.99 -20.78
C LYS A 12 -13.64 -19.23 -19.38
N LEU A 13 -13.58 -18.19 -18.54
CA LEU A 13 -13.15 -18.33 -17.14
C LEU A 13 -14.13 -19.19 -16.34
N SER A 14 -15.42 -18.96 -16.53
CA SER A 14 -16.47 -19.74 -15.89
C SER A 14 -16.37 -21.22 -16.23
N GLN A 15 -16.16 -21.54 -17.52
CA GLN A 15 -15.96 -22.92 -17.99
C GLN A 15 -14.67 -23.53 -17.42
N ALA A 16 -13.56 -22.77 -17.39
CA ALA A 16 -12.30 -23.26 -16.81
C ALA A 16 -12.43 -23.60 -15.33
N MET A 17 -13.20 -22.82 -14.58
CA MET A 17 -13.48 -23.09 -13.16
C MET A 17 -14.31 -24.36 -12.95
N ASP A 18 -15.19 -24.73 -13.88
CA ASP A 18 -15.98 -25.95 -13.80
C ASP A 18 -15.14 -27.23 -14.02
N PHE A 19 -14.05 -27.11 -14.79
CA PHE A 19 -13.19 -28.25 -15.13
C PHE A 19 -12.01 -28.48 -14.16
N ARG A 20 -11.64 -27.49 -13.34
CA ARG A 20 -10.44 -27.55 -12.49
C ARG A 20 -10.76 -27.11 -11.05
N THR A 21 -11.59 -27.88 -10.37
CA THR A 21 -11.99 -27.58 -9.01
C THR A 21 -10.91 -27.78 -7.95
N ASP A 22 -9.90 -28.63 -8.20
CA ASP A 22 -9.00 -29.10 -7.15
C ASP A 22 -7.66 -28.36 -7.05
N SER A 23 -7.33 -27.49 -8.01
CA SER A 23 -6.00 -26.83 -8.07
C SER A 23 -6.02 -25.44 -8.68
N LEU A 24 -7.20 -24.85 -8.90
CA LEU A 24 -7.34 -23.50 -9.43
C LEU A 24 -7.72 -22.52 -8.31
N VAL A 25 -6.90 -21.52 -8.09
CA VAL A 25 -7.26 -20.33 -7.31
C VAL A 25 -7.37 -19.17 -8.28
N LEU A 26 -8.57 -18.58 -8.37
CA LEU A 26 -8.83 -17.40 -9.19
C LEU A 26 -9.11 -16.21 -8.27
N ILE A 27 -8.30 -15.16 -8.40
CA ILE A 27 -8.47 -13.89 -7.69
C ILE A 27 -8.79 -12.83 -8.75
N ILE A 28 -9.90 -12.12 -8.55
CA ILE A 28 -10.29 -10.99 -9.39
C ILE A 28 -10.26 -9.75 -8.51
N GLU A 29 -9.60 -8.72 -9.00
CA GLU A 29 -9.47 -7.42 -8.33
C GLU A 29 -10.00 -6.33 -9.25
N ASP A 30 -10.82 -5.44 -8.72
CA ASP A 30 -11.29 -4.23 -9.39
C ASP A 30 -11.88 -3.26 -8.37
N GLU A 31 -12.18 -2.05 -8.80
CA GLU A 31 -12.91 -1.08 -7.99
C GLU A 31 -14.29 -1.62 -7.55
N LYS A 32 -14.72 -1.24 -6.36
CA LYS A 32 -15.96 -1.72 -5.74
C LYS A 32 -17.19 -1.59 -6.64
N VAL A 33 -17.30 -0.47 -7.37
CA VAL A 33 -18.44 -0.22 -8.27
C VAL A 33 -18.38 -1.13 -9.49
N SER A 34 -17.21 -1.24 -10.11
CA SER A 34 -16.95 -2.11 -11.27
C SER A 34 -17.19 -3.57 -10.92
N MET A 35 -16.64 -4.02 -9.78
CA MET A 35 -16.80 -5.39 -9.30
C MET A 35 -18.29 -5.73 -9.03
N ARG A 36 -19.03 -4.83 -8.37
CA ARG A 36 -20.47 -5.02 -8.16
C ARG A 36 -21.24 -5.12 -9.48
N GLY A 37 -20.87 -4.30 -10.47
CA GLY A 37 -21.45 -4.35 -11.81
C GLY A 37 -21.19 -5.69 -12.50
N LEU A 38 -19.92 -6.14 -12.47
CA LEU A 38 -19.50 -7.42 -13.04
C LEU A 38 -20.31 -8.59 -12.45
N LEU A 39 -20.33 -8.70 -11.13
CA LEU A 39 -20.99 -9.82 -10.43
C LEU A 39 -22.52 -9.78 -10.61
N ARG A 40 -23.13 -8.60 -10.59
CA ARG A 40 -24.57 -8.45 -10.82
C ARG A 40 -24.99 -8.84 -12.23
N ASN A 41 -24.19 -8.50 -13.23
CA ASN A 41 -24.49 -8.80 -14.61
C ASN A 41 -24.16 -10.25 -15.00
N ASN A 42 -23.41 -10.97 -14.19
CA ASN A 42 -22.99 -12.35 -14.41
C ASN A 42 -23.26 -13.23 -13.17
N PRO A 43 -24.52 -13.52 -12.83
CA PRO A 43 -24.88 -14.18 -11.57
C PRO A 43 -24.31 -15.60 -11.46
N ASP A 44 -24.20 -16.35 -12.55
CA ASP A 44 -23.64 -17.70 -12.52
C ASP A 44 -22.12 -17.70 -12.32
N PHE A 45 -21.43 -16.70 -12.86
CA PHE A 45 -20.03 -16.47 -12.58
C PHE A 45 -19.82 -16.02 -11.12
N ALA A 46 -20.70 -15.15 -10.60
CA ALA A 46 -20.63 -14.67 -9.22
C ALA A 46 -20.77 -15.81 -8.19
N LYS A 47 -21.63 -16.81 -8.45
CA LYS A 47 -21.82 -17.98 -7.56
C LYS A 47 -20.57 -18.83 -7.38
N LYS A 48 -19.59 -18.71 -8.27
CA LYS A 48 -18.33 -19.46 -8.21
C LYS A 48 -17.32 -18.87 -7.22
N PHE A 49 -17.59 -17.68 -6.69
CA PHE A 49 -16.75 -17.01 -5.70
C PHE A 49 -17.36 -17.09 -4.32
N GLU A 50 -16.76 -17.87 -3.44
CA GLU A 50 -17.22 -18.04 -2.05
C GLU A 50 -16.76 -16.90 -1.15
N THR A 51 -15.66 -16.25 -1.50
CA THR A 51 -15.02 -15.23 -0.67
C THR A 51 -14.95 -13.89 -1.41
N VAL A 52 -15.48 -12.85 -0.77
CA VAL A 52 -15.38 -11.47 -1.22
C VAL A 52 -14.60 -10.67 -0.17
N ILE A 53 -13.45 -10.14 -0.58
CA ILE A 53 -12.61 -9.28 0.28
C ILE A 53 -12.83 -7.83 -0.15
N SER A 54 -13.28 -6.99 0.78
CA SER A 54 -13.40 -5.56 0.55
C SER A 54 -12.21 -4.85 1.21
N ILE A 55 -11.39 -4.18 0.41
CA ILE A 55 -10.31 -3.34 0.90
C ILE A 55 -10.89 -1.94 1.09
N PRO A 56 -10.94 -1.40 2.32
CA PRO A 56 -11.46 -0.06 2.56
C PRO A 56 -10.50 1.00 2.03
N VAL A 57 -11.02 2.22 1.82
CA VAL A 57 -10.19 3.41 1.68
C VAL A 57 -9.62 3.73 3.06
N PHE A 58 -8.31 3.88 3.13
CA PHE A 58 -7.63 4.19 4.38
C PHE A 58 -7.69 5.68 4.70
N THR A 59 -7.90 6.01 5.95
CA THR A 59 -7.78 7.38 6.47
C THR A 59 -6.30 7.77 6.59
N ASN A 60 -6.01 9.08 6.67
CA ASN A 60 -4.64 9.56 6.87
C ASN A 60 -4.01 8.97 8.14
N ASP A 61 -4.78 8.83 9.23
CA ASP A 61 -4.30 8.28 10.49
C ASP A 61 -3.92 6.80 10.36
N GLU A 62 -4.72 6.01 9.64
CA GLU A 62 -4.42 4.59 9.37
C GLU A 62 -3.16 4.45 8.52
N LEU A 63 -3.01 5.29 7.48
CA LEU A 63 -1.83 5.29 6.63
C LEU A 63 -0.56 5.68 7.40
N VAL A 64 -0.63 6.70 8.27
CA VAL A 64 0.49 7.09 9.14
C VAL A 64 0.80 6.00 10.16
N THR A 65 -0.20 5.36 10.73
CA THR A 65 -0.02 4.23 11.66
C THR A 65 0.70 3.07 10.99
N PHE A 66 0.29 2.74 9.76
CA PHE A 66 0.99 1.76 8.94
C PHE A 66 2.45 2.16 8.71
N ALA A 67 2.70 3.41 8.27
CA ALA A 67 4.05 3.90 7.99
C ALA A 67 4.98 3.80 9.21
N ARG A 68 4.48 4.18 10.39
CA ARG A 68 5.24 4.07 11.66
C ARG A 68 5.57 2.61 12.01
N THR A 69 4.62 1.71 11.79
CA THR A 69 4.81 0.28 12.05
C THR A 69 5.83 -0.30 11.06
N TYR A 70 5.69 0.01 9.78
CA TYR A 70 6.61 -0.42 8.73
C TYR A 70 8.04 0.10 8.96
N ALA A 71 8.21 1.39 9.29
CA ALA A 71 9.52 1.94 9.64
C ALA A 71 10.14 1.21 10.83
N ARG A 72 9.36 0.93 11.87
CA ARG A 72 9.82 0.22 13.08
C ARG A 72 10.27 -1.21 12.79
N GLU A 73 9.54 -1.93 11.95
CA GLU A 73 9.90 -3.30 11.53
C GLU A 73 11.20 -3.33 10.71
N ASN A 74 11.53 -2.22 10.04
CA ASN A 74 12.79 -2.06 9.31
C ASN A 74 13.92 -1.43 10.15
N GLY A 75 13.76 -1.27 11.47
CA GLY A 75 14.78 -0.75 12.38
C GLY A 75 14.85 0.78 12.44
N TYR A 76 13.79 1.47 12.02
CA TYR A 76 13.71 2.93 12.04
C TYR A 76 12.58 3.41 12.95
N LYS A 77 12.69 4.65 13.41
CA LYS A 77 11.66 5.36 14.17
C LYS A 77 11.49 6.75 13.57
N MET A 78 10.27 7.20 13.39
CA MET A 78 10.00 8.58 13.01
C MET A 78 9.95 9.45 14.26
N ASP A 79 10.57 10.61 14.23
CA ASP A 79 10.32 11.64 15.25
C ASP A 79 8.97 12.34 15.00
N GLU A 80 8.55 13.21 15.91
CA GLU A 80 7.24 13.85 15.81
C GLU A 80 7.11 14.75 14.57
N MET A 81 8.19 15.43 14.18
CA MET A 81 8.20 16.29 12.99
C MET A 81 8.21 15.46 11.70
N GLY A 82 8.91 14.33 11.69
CA GLY A 82 8.86 13.37 10.58
C GLY A 82 7.47 12.75 10.40
N VAL A 83 6.78 12.44 11.49
CA VAL A 83 5.38 11.99 11.44
C VAL A 83 4.47 13.08 10.89
N LEU A 84 4.64 14.34 11.31
CA LEU A 84 3.85 15.48 10.82
C LEU A 84 4.09 15.74 9.33
N ALA A 85 5.34 15.68 8.88
CA ALA A 85 5.70 15.83 7.48
C ALA A 85 5.03 14.75 6.61
N LEU A 86 5.12 13.50 7.05
CA LEU A 86 4.47 12.38 6.36
C LEU A 86 2.95 12.54 6.33
N TYR A 87 2.32 12.90 7.46
CA TYR A 87 0.89 13.15 7.55
C TYR A 87 0.43 14.24 6.56
N THR A 88 1.20 15.33 6.48
CA THR A 88 0.94 16.44 5.55
C THR A 88 1.05 15.98 4.10
N GLN A 89 2.07 15.20 3.76
CA GLN A 89 2.23 14.67 2.41
C GLN A 89 1.12 13.69 2.03
N ILE A 90 0.73 12.81 2.94
CA ILE A 90 -0.41 11.91 2.74
C ILE A 90 -1.68 12.73 2.48
N GLY A 91 -1.96 13.75 3.32
CA GLY A 91 -3.12 14.63 3.17
C GLY A 91 -3.14 15.37 1.82
N ASN A 92 -1.99 15.85 1.37
CA ASN A 92 -1.86 16.53 0.08
C ASN A 92 -2.05 15.59 -1.13
N ASN A 93 -1.71 14.33 -0.99
CA ASN A 93 -1.83 13.32 -2.05
C ASN A 93 -3.14 12.53 -2.01
N GLN A 94 -3.87 12.59 -0.90
CA GLN A 94 -5.18 11.94 -0.74
C GLN A 94 -6.22 12.75 -1.52
N LYS A 95 -6.65 12.25 -2.67
CA LYS A 95 -7.63 12.92 -3.55
C LYS A 95 -8.95 12.18 -3.52
N GLU A 96 -10.04 12.92 -3.71
CA GLU A 96 -11.34 12.33 -3.92
C GLU A 96 -11.33 11.51 -5.22
N GLY A 97 -11.70 10.24 -5.12
CA GLY A 97 -11.68 9.30 -6.25
C GLY A 97 -10.33 8.61 -6.52
N GLU A 98 -9.23 9.10 -5.95
CA GLU A 98 -7.91 8.49 -6.05
C GLU A 98 -7.24 8.41 -4.66
N PRO A 99 -7.74 7.57 -3.75
CA PRO A 99 -7.19 7.45 -2.41
C PRO A 99 -5.78 6.85 -2.45
N MET A 100 -4.93 7.30 -1.53
CA MET A 100 -3.60 6.72 -1.38
C MET A 100 -3.66 5.26 -0.93
N THR A 101 -2.79 4.46 -1.50
CA THR A 101 -2.63 3.05 -1.19
C THR A 101 -1.54 2.80 -0.16
N ILE A 102 -1.60 1.67 0.52
CA ILE A 102 -0.53 1.18 1.41
C ILE A 102 0.82 1.11 0.68
N SER A 103 0.82 0.69 -0.60
CA SER A 103 2.03 0.61 -1.43
C SER A 103 2.69 1.97 -1.61
N GLN A 104 1.92 3.01 -1.90
CA GLN A 104 2.44 4.37 -2.05
C GLN A 104 3.04 4.90 -0.74
N VAL A 105 2.39 4.63 0.39
CA VAL A 105 2.93 5.03 1.70
C VAL A 105 4.20 4.27 2.04
N LYS A 106 4.25 2.98 1.71
CA LYS A 106 5.48 2.18 1.83
C LYS A 106 6.63 2.79 1.03
N ASP A 107 6.40 3.15 -0.24
CA ASP A 107 7.40 3.79 -1.10
C ASP A 107 7.88 5.14 -0.54
N MET A 108 7.00 5.91 0.13
CA MET A 108 7.40 7.14 0.82
C MET A 108 8.36 6.86 1.98
N VAL A 109 8.07 5.85 2.79
CA VAL A 109 8.95 5.46 3.92
C VAL A 109 10.28 4.92 3.39
N ASP A 110 10.28 4.08 2.37
CA ASP A 110 11.49 3.53 1.76
C ASP A 110 12.39 4.65 1.19
N ARG A 111 11.80 5.69 0.59
CA ARG A 111 12.54 6.89 0.15
C ARG A 111 13.13 7.69 1.31
N ALA A 112 12.38 7.86 2.40
CA ALA A 112 12.87 8.53 3.59
C ALA A 112 14.06 7.77 4.21
N ILE A 113 13.96 6.45 4.30
CA ILE A 113 15.05 5.58 4.75
C ILE A 113 16.29 5.74 3.86
N ALA A 114 16.12 5.67 2.55
CA ALA A 114 17.21 5.84 1.60
C ALA A 114 17.85 7.23 1.68
N HIS A 115 17.07 8.27 1.97
CA HIS A 115 17.58 9.64 2.18
C HIS A 115 18.42 9.73 3.46
N ALA A 116 17.94 9.21 4.57
CA ALA A 116 18.66 9.16 5.84
C ALA A 116 19.99 8.39 5.70
N GLU A 117 20.01 7.27 4.98
CA GLU A 117 21.23 6.48 4.72
C GLU A 117 22.25 7.22 3.84
N LYS A 118 21.80 7.97 2.82
CA LYS A 118 22.68 8.78 1.97
C LYS A 118 23.33 9.91 2.75
N GLY A 119 22.60 10.55 3.66
CA GLY A 119 23.13 11.57 4.56
C GLY A 119 24.27 11.03 5.43
N THR A 120 24.14 9.80 5.90
CA THR A 120 25.15 9.13 6.75
C THR A 120 26.44 8.78 5.97
N ARG A 121 26.35 8.49 4.68
CA ARG A 121 27.51 8.15 3.83
C ARG A 121 28.34 9.38 3.41
N LYS A 122 27.73 10.56 3.27
CA LYS A 122 28.43 11.80 2.86
C LYS A 122 29.34 12.38 3.94
N PHE A 123 29.07 12.16 5.19
CA PHE A 123 29.94 12.55 6.31
C PHE A 123 30.80 11.35 6.70
N GLY A 124 32.01 11.28 6.12
CA GLY A 124 32.96 10.18 6.29
C GLY A 124 33.11 9.68 7.73
N ARG A 125 33.60 8.48 7.90
CA ARG A 125 33.73 7.57 9.06
C ARG A 125 33.94 8.18 10.46
N ARG A 126 34.04 9.50 10.64
CA ARG A 126 34.39 10.14 11.93
C ARG A 126 33.23 10.80 12.68
N MET A 127 32.02 10.98 12.12
CA MET A 127 30.92 11.68 12.80
C MET A 127 29.52 11.07 12.57
N SER A 128 29.43 9.80 12.37
CA SER A 128 28.13 9.15 12.32
C SER A 128 27.82 8.53 13.68
N ARG A 129 27.50 9.35 14.68
CA ARG A 129 26.51 8.90 15.65
C ARG A 129 25.20 8.91 14.89
N LYS A 130 24.78 7.74 14.39
CA LYS A 130 23.38 7.52 14.03
C LYS A 130 22.58 8.03 15.21
N HIS A 131 21.70 9.00 14.99
CA HIS A 131 20.74 9.37 16.01
C HIS A 131 19.81 8.19 16.16
N THR A 132 20.08 7.37 17.16
CA THR A 132 19.27 6.19 17.51
C THR A 132 18.46 6.49 18.75
N ASP A 133 17.31 5.84 18.85
CA ASP A 133 16.52 5.84 20.07
C ASP A 133 17.11 4.85 21.10
N ALA A 134 16.42 4.70 22.27
CA ALA A 134 16.83 3.78 23.32
C ALA A 134 16.86 2.30 22.89
N ASP A 135 16.18 1.96 21.81
CA ASP A 135 16.12 0.62 21.23
C ASP A 135 17.06 0.45 20.01
N ASP A 136 18.04 1.35 19.86
CA ASP A 136 19.05 1.35 18.77
C ASP A 136 18.48 1.55 17.35
N ARG A 137 17.24 2.07 17.23
CA ARG A 137 16.60 2.38 15.96
C ARG A 137 17.05 3.72 15.44
N VAL A 138 17.32 3.79 14.13
CA VAL A 138 17.67 5.04 13.45
C VAL A 138 16.45 5.96 13.36
N ILE A 139 16.62 7.23 13.71
CA ILE A 139 15.53 8.22 13.69
C ILE A 139 15.42 8.84 12.30
N LEU A 140 14.21 8.82 11.75
CA LEU A 140 13.81 9.55 10.54
C LEU A 140 13.23 10.90 10.94
N TYR A 141 13.80 11.96 10.41
CA TYR A 141 13.40 13.35 10.68
C TYR A 141 12.57 13.93 9.54
N GLU A 142 11.96 15.10 9.75
CA GLU A 142 11.21 15.86 8.75
C GLU A 142 11.94 15.94 7.40
N LYS A 143 13.22 16.31 7.40
CA LYS A 143 14.06 16.44 6.19
C LYS A 143 14.18 15.15 5.37
N ASP A 144 13.96 13.99 5.97
CA ASP A 144 14.03 12.70 5.28
C ASP A 144 12.78 12.44 4.45
N PHE A 145 11.70 13.21 4.69
CA PHE A 145 10.45 13.19 3.96
C PHE A 145 10.29 14.35 2.94
N GLU A 146 11.30 15.17 2.77
CA GLU A 146 11.35 16.25 1.76
C GLU A 146 11.80 15.67 0.40
N PHE A 147 10.83 15.25 -0.43
CA PHE A 147 11.08 14.76 -1.79
C PHE A 147 10.11 15.30 -2.83
#